data_207949a3ced6608bbd0e700abd3ffadb
#
_entry.id   207949a3ced6608bbd0e700abd3ffadb
#
_cell.length_a   1.000
_cell.length_b   1.000
_cell.length_c   1.000
_cell.angle_alpha   90.00
_cell.angle_beta   90.00
_cell.angle_gamma   90.00
#
_symmetry.space_group_name_H-M   'P 1'
#
loop_
_entity.id
_entity.type
_entity.pdbx_description
1 polymer ?
#
loop_
_entity_poly.entity_id
_entity_poly.type
_entity_poly.pdbx_seq_one_letter_code
_entity_poly.pdbx_strand_id
1 'polypeptide(L)'
;MQVYSGKSVFGGIAIGKISVYRKNEQQLKRVRTEDTKGELARYEAAKAAAIEQLQELYQKALKEVGEANAAIFEIHQMMLDDGDYNESVENIIETQKINAEYAVAVTGDNFAQMFRAMDDDYMRERAADVKDISERVLSILNGGQKGKVITDEPVIIVADDLAPSETVQLEKDMVLSFVTVHGSVNSHTAILARTMAIPALIGTEELPLDDTVDGKLAVVDGLNGKEE
;
A
#
# COMPACT_ATOMS: atom_id res chain seq x y z
N MET A 1 -4.14 -31.18 -0.60
CA MET A 1 -4.23 -29.96 -1.42
C MET A 1 -5.31 -29.10 -0.77
N GLN A 2 -5.00 -27.87 -0.43
CA GLN A 2 -5.98 -26.89 0.04
C GLN A 2 -6.36 -26.02 -1.17
N VAL A 3 -7.62 -25.64 -1.28
CA VAL A 3 -8.14 -24.82 -2.37
C VAL A 3 -8.78 -23.58 -1.75
N TYR A 4 -8.42 -22.42 -2.24
CA TYR A 4 -8.97 -21.13 -1.84
C TYR A 4 -9.64 -20.49 -3.05
N SER A 5 -10.77 -19.83 -2.85
CA SER A 5 -11.53 -19.20 -3.92
C SER A 5 -11.47 -17.68 -3.79
N GLY A 6 -11.40 -17.01 -4.93
CA GLY A 6 -11.39 -15.56 -5.01
C GLY A 6 -11.98 -15.10 -6.34
N LYS A 7 -12.16 -13.80 -6.49
CA LYS A 7 -12.66 -13.18 -7.71
C LYS A 7 -11.51 -12.94 -8.70
N SER A 8 -11.62 -13.45 -9.92
CA SER A 8 -10.65 -13.20 -10.97
C SER A 8 -10.66 -11.73 -11.41
N VAL A 9 -9.49 -11.15 -11.50
CA VAL A 9 -9.26 -9.80 -12.02
C VAL A 9 -8.66 -9.84 -13.42
N PHE A 10 -7.73 -10.75 -13.63
CA PHE A 10 -7.11 -11.03 -14.92
C PHE A 10 -6.90 -12.54 -15.06
N GLY A 11 -7.34 -13.08 -16.19
CA GLY A 11 -7.31 -14.51 -16.47
C GLY A 11 -5.90 -15.01 -16.77
N GLY A 12 -5.65 -16.25 -16.46
CA GLY A 12 -4.40 -16.96 -16.73
C GLY A 12 -4.11 -17.99 -15.65
N ILE A 13 -3.11 -18.83 -15.90
CA ILE A 13 -2.62 -19.82 -14.94
C ILE A 13 -1.20 -19.47 -14.57
N ALA A 14 -0.93 -19.37 -13.26
CA ALA A 14 0.41 -19.21 -12.73
C ALA A 14 0.75 -20.37 -11.80
N ILE A 15 1.98 -20.87 -11.90
CA ILE A 15 2.51 -21.95 -11.06
C ILE A 15 3.83 -21.47 -10.48
N GLY A 16 3.94 -21.42 -9.17
CA GLY A 16 5.14 -20.94 -8.49
C GLY A 16 5.06 -21.03 -6.99
N LYS A 17 6.13 -20.61 -6.33
CA LYS A 17 6.14 -20.50 -4.88
C LYS A 17 5.37 -19.26 -4.43
N ILE A 18 4.70 -19.37 -3.30
CA ILE A 18 4.06 -18.25 -2.62
C ILE A 18 5.13 -17.42 -1.92
N SER A 19 5.04 -16.11 -2.07
CA SER A 19 5.72 -15.11 -1.22
C SER A 19 4.66 -14.28 -0.52
N VAL A 20 4.55 -14.44 0.79
CA VAL A 20 3.59 -13.66 1.59
C VAL A 20 4.17 -12.28 1.83
N TYR A 21 3.53 -11.28 1.23
CA TYR A 21 3.86 -9.90 1.47
C TYR A 21 3.23 -9.44 2.78
N ARG A 22 4.07 -9.12 3.76
CA ARG A 22 3.63 -8.61 5.06
C ARG A 22 4.02 -7.16 5.18
N LYS A 23 3.04 -6.32 5.46
CA LYS A 23 3.34 -4.97 5.90
C LYS A 23 4.06 -5.06 7.24
N ASN A 24 5.20 -4.40 7.36
CA ASN A 24 5.86 -4.26 8.66
C ASN A 24 4.92 -3.45 9.57
N GLU A 25 4.21 -4.13 10.46
CA GLU A 25 3.48 -3.48 11.53
C GLU A 25 4.49 -2.81 12.46
N GLN A 26 4.78 -1.56 12.15
CA GLN A 26 5.61 -0.76 13.04
C GLN A 26 4.81 -0.50 14.31
N GLN A 27 5.36 -0.93 15.46
CA GLN A 27 4.74 -0.62 16.74
C GLN A 27 4.73 0.90 16.94
N LEU A 28 3.56 1.48 16.69
CA LEU A 28 3.35 2.89 16.89
C LEU A 28 3.37 3.20 18.39
N LYS A 29 4.39 3.88 18.85
CA LYS A 29 4.52 4.28 20.25
C LYS A 29 4.19 5.75 20.39
N ARG A 30 3.22 6.06 21.25
CA ARG A 30 2.97 7.42 21.68
C ARG A 30 4.05 7.86 22.67
N VAL A 31 4.93 8.73 22.22
CA VAL A 31 6.04 9.24 23.05
C VAL A 31 5.80 10.72 23.31
N ARG A 32 5.82 11.10 24.60
CA ARG A 32 5.71 12.50 24.99
C ARG A 32 7.06 13.20 24.80
N THR A 33 7.03 14.41 24.24
CA THR A 33 8.22 15.24 24.02
C THR A 33 7.98 16.67 24.49
N GLU A 34 9.01 17.32 24.99
CA GLU A 34 9.00 18.77 25.23
C GLU A 34 9.63 19.54 24.03
N ASP A 35 10.33 18.83 23.15
CA ASP A 35 10.91 19.39 21.91
C ASP A 35 9.94 19.27 20.72
N THR A 36 8.85 20.00 20.77
CA THR A 36 7.87 20.03 19.67
C THR A 36 8.47 20.60 18.39
N LYS A 37 9.41 21.54 18.48
CA LYS A 37 10.08 22.11 17.31
C LYS A 37 10.95 21.09 16.59
N GLY A 38 11.65 20.25 17.34
CA GLY A 38 12.42 19.14 16.78
C GLY A 38 11.51 18.11 16.08
N GLU A 39 10.36 17.79 16.68
CA GLU A 39 9.39 16.87 16.07
C GLU A 39 8.75 17.44 14.78
N LEU A 40 8.42 18.73 14.77
CA LEU A 40 7.94 19.43 13.57
C LEU A 40 9.01 19.37 12.44
N ALA A 41 10.25 19.67 12.78
CA ALA A 41 11.35 19.59 11.80
C ALA A 41 11.55 18.15 11.25
N ARG A 42 11.40 17.12 12.11
CA ARG A 42 11.44 15.71 11.69
C ARG A 42 10.28 15.38 10.73
N TYR A 43 9.09 15.85 11.05
CA TYR A 43 7.91 15.67 10.20
C TYR A 43 8.10 16.32 8.83
N GLU A 44 8.50 17.60 8.79
CA GLU A 44 8.74 18.31 7.54
C GLU A 44 9.81 17.64 6.66
N ALA A 45 10.90 17.19 7.28
CA ALA A 45 11.94 16.46 6.55
C ALA A 45 11.42 15.11 5.99
N ALA A 46 10.61 14.39 6.77
CA ALA A 46 10.03 13.12 6.33
C ALA A 46 8.99 13.32 5.23
N LYS A 47 8.16 14.37 5.32
CA LYS A 47 7.20 14.76 4.28
C LYS A 47 7.93 15.08 2.97
N ALA A 48 8.96 15.92 3.01
CA ALA A 48 9.74 16.27 1.83
C ALA A 48 10.36 15.03 1.16
N ALA A 49 10.95 14.13 1.95
CA ALA A 49 11.49 12.88 1.45
C ALA A 49 10.40 11.94 0.88
N ALA A 50 9.20 11.94 1.46
CA ALA A 50 8.07 11.17 0.94
C ALA A 50 7.62 11.69 -0.43
N ILE A 51 7.54 13.01 -0.60
CA ILE A 51 7.20 13.64 -1.88
C ILE A 51 8.26 13.31 -2.95
N GLU A 52 9.54 13.35 -2.61
CA GLU A 52 10.62 12.96 -3.53
C GLU A 52 10.49 11.49 -3.96
N GLN A 53 10.23 10.58 -3.01
CA GLN A 53 9.99 9.17 -3.33
C GLN A 53 8.75 8.96 -4.23
N LEU A 54 7.66 9.72 -4.00
CA LEU A 54 6.46 9.65 -4.84
C LEU A 54 6.76 10.15 -6.27
N GLN A 55 7.61 11.16 -6.41
CA GLN A 55 8.06 11.63 -7.72
C GLN A 55 8.88 10.57 -8.46
N GLU A 56 9.75 9.83 -7.76
CA GLU A 56 10.50 8.71 -8.35
C GLU A 56 9.54 7.59 -8.80
N LEU A 57 8.54 7.25 -7.95
CA LEU A 57 7.52 6.25 -8.28
C LEU A 57 6.67 6.67 -9.47
N TYR A 58 6.30 7.95 -9.58
CA TYR A 58 5.62 8.51 -10.75
C TYR A 58 6.42 8.25 -12.02
N GLN A 59 7.73 8.60 -12.02
CA GLN A 59 8.59 8.41 -13.18
C GLN A 59 8.75 6.93 -13.57
N LYS A 60 8.80 6.05 -12.58
CA LYS A 60 8.84 4.59 -12.81
C LYS A 60 7.51 4.10 -13.40
N ALA A 61 6.39 4.44 -12.78
CA ALA A 61 5.06 4.05 -13.22
C ALA A 61 4.74 4.57 -14.63
N LEU A 62 5.16 5.79 -14.95
CA LEU A 62 4.97 6.37 -16.28
C LEU A 62 5.59 5.49 -17.38
N LYS A 63 6.73 4.89 -17.12
CA LYS A 63 7.45 4.02 -18.07
C LYS A 63 6.86 2.61 -18.14
N GLU A 64 6.43 2.06 -17.01
CA GLU A 64 6.04 0.65 -16.88
C GLU A 64 4.56 0.41 -17.14
N VAL A 65 3.69 1.33 -16.69
CA VAL A 65 2.24 1.13 -16.66
C VAL A 65 1.44 2.28 -17.30
N GLY A 66 2.12 3.32 -17.76
CA GLY A 66 1.55 4.45 -18.48
C GLY A 66 0.98 5.56 -17.60
N GLU A 67 0.67 6.70 -18.24
CA GLU A 67 0.30 7.97 -17.60
C GLU A 67 -0.93 7.85 -16.70
N ALA A 68 -1.98 7.16 -17.15
CA ALA A 68 -3.22 7.03 -16.39
C ALA A 68 -3.02 6.34 -15.03
N ASN A 69 -2.13 5.35 -14.96
CA ASN A 69 -1.82 4.64 -13.71
C ASN A 69 -0.76 5.40 -12.88
N ALA A 70 0.13 6.15 -13.52
CA ALA A 70 1.11 6.96 -12.84
C ALA A 70 0.48 8.16 -12.10
N ALA A 71 -0.63 8.70 -12.59
CA ALA A 71 -1.31 9.88 -12.04
C ALA A 71 -1.66 9.74 -10.55
N ILE A 72 -1.81 8.52 -10.02
CA ILE A 72 -2.07 8.31 -8.59
C ILE A 72 -0.94 8.88 -7.71
N PHE A 73 0.31 8.83 -8.17
CA PHE A 73 1.44 9.35 -7.41
C PHE A 73 1.49 10.88 -7.38
N GLU A 74 0.94 11.56 -8.40
CA GLU A 74 0.73 13.01 -8.36
C GLU A 74 -0.35 13.38 -7.34
N ILE A 75 -1.45 12.62 -7.32
CA ILE A 75 -2.52 12.80 -6.33
C ILE A 75 -1.96 12.60 -4.92
N HIS A 76 -1.14 11.58 -4.68
CA HIS A 76 -0.50 11.33 -3.39
C HIS A 76 0.43 12.50 -2.97
N GLN A 77 1.17 13.08 -3.90
CA GLN A 77 1.99 14.27 -3.62
C GLN A 77 1.10 15.45 -3.22
N MET A 78 0.00 15.70 -3.95
CA MET A 78 -0.96 16.76 -3.62
C MET A 78 -1.60 16.54 -2.25
N MET A 79 -1.93 15.30 -1.88
CA MET A 79 -2.51 14.97 -0.57
C MET A 79 -1.50 15.19 0.57
N LEU A 80 -0.20 14.90 0.35
CA LEU A 80 0.85 15.21 1.34
C LEU A 80 1.14 16.69 1.48
N ASP A 81 0.89 17.48 0.44
CA ASP A 81 1.06 18.93 0.46
C ASP A 81 -0.23 19.68 0.87
N ASP A 82 -1.30 18.92 1.15
CA ASP A 82 -2.58 19.49 1.58
C ASP A 82 -2.48 20.20 2.93
N GLY A 83 -2.99 21.44 2.97
CA GLY A 83 -2.90 22.30 4.14
C GLY A 83 -3.60 21.74 5.37
N ASP A 84 -4.80 21.17 5.22
CA ASP A 84 -5.59 20.66 6.34
C ASP A 84 -4.94 19.41 6.95
N TYR A 85 -4.36 18.55 6.10
CA TYR A 85 -3.61 17.38 6.57
C TYR A 85 -2.37 17.80 7.37
N ASN A 86 -1.58 18.73 6.82
CA ASN A 86 -0.37 19.22 7.48
C ASN A 86 -0.68 19.93 8.80
N GLU A 87 -1.65 20.87 8.81
CA GLU A 87 -2.07 21.57 10.02
C GLU A 87 -2.57 20.60 11.10
N SER A 88 -3.26 19.52 10.72
CA SER A 88 -3.68 18.49 11.68
C SER A 88 -2.49 17.80 12.35
N VAL A 89 -1.47 17.39 11.59
CA VAL A 89 -0.25 16.77 12.15
C VAL A 89 0.47 17.75 13.08
N GLU A 90 0.71 18.98 12.62
CA GLU A 90 1.41 20.02 13.38
C GLU A 90 0.69 20.34 14.68
N ASN A 91 -0.63 20.53 14.62
CA ASN A 91 -1.45 20.83 15.80
C ASN A 91 -1.39 19.70 16.84
N ILE A 92 -1.40 18.43 16.40
CA ILE A 92 -1.29 17.29 17.32
C ILE A 92 0.10 17.28 18.00
N ILE A 93 1.18 17.54 17.24
CA ILE A 93 2.53 17.63 17.82
C ILE A 93 2.61 18.75 18.86
N GLU A 94 2.14 19.95 18.53
CA GLU A 94 2.27 21.13 19.37
C GLU A 94 1.40 21.06 20.62
N THR A 95 0.11 20.71 20.45
CA THR A 95 -0.86 20.77 21.54
C THR A 95 -0.78 19.58 22.48
N GLN A 96 -0.52 18.38 21.93
CA GLN A 96 -0.43 17.17 22.74
C GLN A 96 1.01 16.84 23.18
N LYS A 97 2.01 17.56 22.64
CA LYS A 97 3.43 17.37 22.93
C LYS A 97 3.85 15.91 22.76
N ILE A 98 3.64 15.38 21.56
CA ILE A 98 3.93 13.99 21.18
C ILE A 98 4.79 13.91 19.93
N ASN A 99 5.38 12.75 19.72
CA ASN A 99 6.25 12.46 18.58
C ASN A 99 5.52 12.51 17.23
N ALA A 100 6.26 12.84 16.19
CA ALA A 100 5.76 12.98 14.82
C ALA A 100 5.10 11.71 14.30
N GLU A 101 5.64 10.54 14.61
CA GLU A 101 5.09 9.24 14.17
C GLU A 101 3.64 9.07 14.67
N TYR A 102 3.39 9.37 15.93
CA TYR A 102 2.03 9.23 16.48
C TYR A 102 1.08 10.28 15.90
N ALA A 103 1.55 11.52 15.69
CA ALA A 103 0.75 12.57 15.08
C ALA A 103 0.34 12.23 13.65
N VAL A 104 1.27 11.75 12.82
CA VAL A 104 1.01 11.31 11.44
C VAL A 104 0.01 10.15 11.41
N ALA A 105 0.17 9.15 12.27
CA ALA A 105 -0.74 8.00 12.30
C ALA A 105 -2.17 8.40 12.69
N VAL A 106 -2.33 9.22 13.73
CA VAL A 106 -3.65 9.70 14.16
C VAL A 106 -4.31 10.55 13.08
N THR A 107 -3.55 11.45 12.43
CA THR A 107 -4.06 12.26 11.33
C THR A 107 -4.48 11.38 10.16
N GLY A 108 -3.64 10.43 9.74
CA GLY A 108 -3.95 9.49 8.67
C GLY A 108 -5.22 8.68 8.94
N ASP A 109 -5.39 8.18 10.17
CA ASP A 109 -6.60 7.45 10.56
C ASP A 109 -7.85 8.33 10.55
N ASN A 110 -7.75 9.56 11.05
CA ASN A 110 -8.87 10.52 11.08
C ASN A 110 -9.33 10.88 9.66
N PHE A 111 -8.39 11.23 8.78
CA PHE A 111 -8.70 11.56 7.38
C PHE A 111 -9.26 10.35 6.63
N ALA A 112 -8.67 9.15 6.82
CA ALA A 112 -9.20 7.92 6.22
C ALA A 112 -10.63 7.62 6.69
N GLN A 113 -10.95 7.83 7.97
CA GLN A 113 -12.31 7.67 8.48
C GLN A 113 -13.26 8.71 7.88
N MET A 114 -12.82 9.96 7.75
CA MET A 114 -13.61 11.02 7.13
C MET A 114 -13.97 10.67 5.68
N PHE A 115 -13.00 10.23 4.88
CA PHE A 115 -13.23 9.81 3.49
C PHE A 115 -14.17 8.59 3.41
N ARG A 116 -14.02 7.60 4.30
CA ARG A 116 -14.92 6.43 4.35
C ARG A 116 -16.36 6.78 4.69
N ALA A 117 -16.57 7.85 5.43
CA ALA A 117 -17.91 8.30 5.83
C ALA A 117 -18.64 9.12 4.75
N MET A 118 -17.98 9.44 3.63
CA MET A 118 -18.58 10.16 2.51
C MET A 118 -19.51 9.26 1.71
N ASP A 119 -20.59 9.83 1.18
CA ASP A 119 -21.57 9.10 0.35
C ASP A 119 -21.10 8.84 -1.09
N ASP A 120 -19.97 9.42 -1.50
CA ASP A 120 -19.37 9.28 -2.81
C ASP A 120 -18.36 8.12 -2.84
N ASP A 121 -18.55 7.14 -3.73
CA ASP A 121 -17.69 5.95 -3.85
C ASP A 121 -16.25 6.31 -4.20
N TYR A 122 -16.05 7.30 -5.09
CA TYR A 122 -14.72 7.77 -5.47
C TYR A 122 -13.98 8.36 -4.29
N MET A 123 -14.68 9.14 -3.45
CA MET A 123 -14.08 9.71 -2.23
C MET A 123 -13.80 8.63 -1.20
N ARG A 124 -14.66 7.60 -1.06
CA ARG A 124 -14.39 6.48 -0.15
C ARG A 124 -13.12 5.71 -0.49
N GLU A 125 -12.82 5.55 -1.80
CA GLU A 125 -11.58 4.90 -2.25
C GLU A 125 -10.33 5.69 -1.84
N ARG A 126 -10.42 7.02 -1.71
CA ARG A 126 -9.31 7.88 -1.23
C ARG A 126 -8.87 7.61 0.20
N ALA A 127 -9.68 6.92 1.00
CA ALA A 127 -9.28 6.50 2.34
C ALA A 127 -8.04 5.58 2.32
N ALA A 128 -7.89 4.75 1.29
CA ALA A 128 -6.71 3.90 1.12
C ALA A 128 -5.47 4.73 0.73
N ASP A 129 -5.66 5.76 -0.11
CA ASP A 129 -4.58 6.65 -0.52
C ASP A 129 -4.02 7.44 0.66
N VAL A 130 -4.89 7.98 1.54
CA VAL A 130 -4.46 8.65 2.78
C VAL A 130 -3.63 7.72 3.66
N LYS A 131 -4.02 6.46 3.75
CA LYS A 131 -3.23 5.48 4.50
C LYS A 131 -1.87 5.22 3.88
N ASP A 132 -1.79 5.05 2.56
CA ASP A 132 -0.52 4.83 1.85
C ASP A 132 0.46 6.00 2.06
N ILE A 133 0.00 7.25 1.92
CA ILE A 133 0.86 8.41 2.13
C ILE A 133 1.31 8.55 3.60
N SER A 134 0.40 8.28 4.54
CA SER A 134 0.73 8.32 5.97
C SER A 134 1.73 7.23 6.36
N GLU A 135 1.54 5.99 5.90
CA GLU A 135 2.46 4.87 6.11
C GLU A 135 3.85 5.16 5.50
N ARG A 136 3.90 5.86 4.37
CA ARG A 136 5.16 6.29 3.76
C ARG A 136 5.93 7.26 4.64
N VAL A 137 5.27 8.32 5.15
CA VAL A 137 5.89 9.27 6.07
C VAL A 137 6.34 8.56 7.36
N LEU A 138 5.51 7.68 7.91
CA LEU A 138 5.84 6.86 9.07
C LEU A 138 7.07 5.99 8.84
N SER A 139 7.16 5.34 7.68
CA SER A 139 8.34 4.54 7.33
C SER A 139 9.62 5.36 7.33
N ILE A 140 9.58 6.58 6.79
CA ILE A 140 10.74 7.49 6.76
C ILE A 140 11.10 7.95 8.16
N LEU A 141 10.13 8.35 8.99
CA LEU A 141 10.34 8.76 10.38
C LEU A 141 10.99 7.65 11.21
N ASN A 142 10.67 6.39 10.92
CA ASN A 142 11.22 5.21 11.59
C ASN A 142 12.52 4.68 10.95
N GLY A 143 13.20 5.44 10.10
CA GLY A 143 14.48 5.08 9.51
C GLY A 143 14.43 4.29 8.20
N GLY A 144 13.24 4.22 7.56
CA GLY A 144 13.13 3.91 6.14
C GLY A 144 13.45 2.48 5.71
N GLN A 145 13.15 1.47 6.51
CA GLN A 145 13.21 0.10 6.00
C GLN A 145 11.97 -0.19 5.15
N LYS A 146 12.13 -0.10 3.83
CA LYS A 146 11.11 -0.55 2.87
C LYS A 146 11.02 -2.07 2.92
N GLY A 147 9.81 -2.61 3.10
CA GLY A 147 9.55 -4.01 2.81
C GLY A 147 9.84 -4.25 1.31
N LYS A 148 10.99 -4.83 0.99
CA LYS A 148 11.25 -5.35 -0.34
C LYS A 148 10.81 -6.80 -0.36
N VAL A 149 9.96 -7.15 -1.33
CA VAL A 149 9.88 -8.55 -1.75
C VAL A 149 11.20 -8.85 -2.45
N ILE A 150 12.18 -9.36 -1.70
CA ILE A 150 13.44 -9.82 -2.26
C ILE A 150 13.26 -11.31 -2.50
N THR A 151 13.04 -11.67 -3.75
CA THR A 151 13.02 -13.07 -4.18
C THR A 151 14.05 -13.25 -5.27
N ASP A 152 14.79 -14.35 -5.21
CA ASP A 152 15.77 -14.72 -6.25
C ASP A 152 15.11 -15.47 -7.44
N GLU A 153 13.81 -15.75 -7.32
CA GLU A 153 13.02 -16.46 -8.33
C GLU A 153 11.63 -15.84 -8.47
N PRO A 154 10.97 -15.96 -9.64
CA PRO A 154 9.60 -15.49 -9.82
C PRO A 154 8.61 -16.18 -8.87
N VAL A 155 7.73 -15.40 -8.22
CA VAL A 155 6.83 -15.87 -7.17
C VAL A 155 5.38 -15.46 -7.39
N ILE A 156 4.48 -16.15 -6.71
CA ILE A 156 3.09 -15.75 -6.51
C ILE A 156 3.05 -14.86 -5.26
N ILE A 157 2.71 -13.58 -5.43
CA ILE A 157 2.59 -12.66 -4.31
C ILE A 157 1.21 -12.83 -3.67
N VAL A 158 1.22 -13.11 -2.37
CA VAL A 158 0.02 -13.19 -1.53
C VAL A 158 0.08 -12.06 -0.50
N ALA A 159 -0.95 -11.24 -0.43
CA ALA A 159 -1.01 -10.07 0.46
C ALA A 159 -2.42 -9.86 1.02
N ASP A 160 -2.54 -9.06 2.08
CA ASP A 160 -3.83 -8.57 2.56
C ASP A 160 -4.48 -7.67 1.49
N ASP A 161 -3.80 -6.61 1.14
CA ASP A 161 -4.02 -5.72 -0.01
C ASP A 161 -2.69 -5.05 -0.34
N LEU A 162 -2.53 -4.54 -1.56
CA LEU A 162 -1.31 -3.87 -2.01
C LEU A 162 -1.60 -2.42 -2.38
N ALA A 163 -0.88 -1.51 -1.76
CA ALA A 163 -0.94 -0.09 -2.11
C ALA A 163 -0.26 0.18 -3.46
N PRO A 164 -0.60 1.28 -4.15
CA PRO A 164 0.03 1.68 -5.41
C PRO A 164 1.55 1.73 -5.32
N SER A 165 2.04 2.26 -4.22
CA SER A 165 3.46 2.43 -3.96
C SER A 165 4.21 1.11 -3.73
N GLU A 166 3.51 0.07 -3.29
CA GLU A 166 4.06 -1.27 -3.10
C GLU A 166 4.13 -2.00 -4.45
N THR A 167 3.05 -1.92 -5.21
CA THR A 167 2.91 -2.64 -6.49
C THR A 167 3.91 -2.16 -7.55
N VAL A 168 4.16 -0.85 -7.67
CA VAL A 168 5.12 -0.28 -8.64
C VAL A 168 6.57 -0.61 -8.29
N GLN A 169 6.86 -0.98 -7.04
CA GLN A 169 8.21 -1.39 -6.64
C GLN A 169 8.52 -2.85 -7.01
N LEU A 170 7.51 -3.65 -7.33
CA LEU A 170 7.68 -5.03 -7.76
C LEU A 170 8.27 -5.08 -9.17
N GLU A 171 9.23 -5.95 -9.37
CA GLU A 171 9.78 -6.22 -10.71
C GLU A 171 8.84 -7.17 -11.45
N LYS A 172 8.34 -6.75 -12.61
CA LYS A 172 7.35 -7.51 -13.39
C LYS A 172 7.77 -8.96 -13.63
N ASP A 173 9.04 -9.17 -13.96
CA ASP A 173 9.59 -10.49 -14.30
C ASP A 173 9.70 -11.41 -13.06
N MET A 174 9.57 -10.85 -11.86
CA MET A 174 9.62 -11.57 -10.58
C MET A 174 8.24 -11.86 -10.01
N VAL A 175 7.16 -11.46 -10.70
CA VAL A 175 5.78 -11.67 -10.26
C VAL A 175 5.04 -12.58 -11.23
N LEU A 176 4.67 -13.76 -10.77
CA LEU A 176 3.88 -14.73 -11.55
C LEU A 176 2.38 -14.47 -11.42
N SER A 177 1.93 -14.04 -10.25
CA SER A 177 0.52 -13.78 -9.94
C SER A 177 0.39 -12.92 -8.70
N PHE A 178 -0.73 -12.19 -8.62
CA PHE A 178 -1.19 -11.51 -7.41
C PHE A 178 -2.40 -12.24 -6.82
N VAL A 179 -2.39 -12.48 -5.52
CA VAL A 179 -3.54 -12.99 -4.77
C VAL A 179 -3.71 -12.13 -3.52
N THR A 180 -4.85 -11.44 -3.41
CA THR A 180 -5.12 -10.62 -2.23
C THR A 180 -6.33 -11.12 -1.46
N VAL A 181 -6.24 -11.04 -0.13
CA VAL A 181 -7.34 -11.41 0.78
C VAL A 181 -8.46 -10.39 0.68
N HIS A 182 -8.10 -9.11 0.64
CA HIS A 182 -9.03 -8.01 0.45
C HIS A 182 -8.80 -7.33 -0.92
N GLY A 183 -9.59 -6.32 -1.21
CA GLY A 183 -9.50 -5.55 -2.44
C GLY A 183 -10.76 -5.64 -3.30
N SER A 184 -10.86 -4.75 -4.27
CA SER A 184 -11.96 -4.69 -5.24
C SER A 184 -11.43 -4.84 -6.66
N VAL A 185 -12.32 -5.09 -7.62
CA VAL A 185 -11.96 -5.16 -9.05
C VAL A 185 -11.44 -3.82 -9.60
N ASN A 186 -11.63 -2.75 -8.86
CA ASN A 186 -11.14 -1.40 -9.16
C ASN A 186 -9.93 -1.02 -8.29
N SER A 187 -9.44 -1.92 -7.43
CA SER A 187 -8.25 -1.66 -6.62
C SER A 187 -7.01 -1.44 -7.49
N HIS A 188 -6.01 -0.76 -6.95
CA HIS A 188 -4.75 -0.53 -7.67
C HIS A 188 -4.06 -1.84 -8.07
N THR A 189 -4.09 -2.85 -7.21
CA THR A 189 -3.58 -4.21 -7.52
C THR A 189 -4.30 -4.80 -8.74
N ALA A 190 -5.63 -4.65 -8.81
CA ALA A 190 -6.42 -5.15 -9.91
C ALA A 190 -6.12 -4.41 -11.23
N ILE A 191 -5.98 -3.10 -11.18
CA ILE A 191 -5.62 -2.27 -12.34
C ILE A 191 -4.23 -2.65 -12.84
N LEU A 192 -3.27 -2.78 -11.93
CA LEU A 192 -1.90 -3.13 -12.26
C LEU A 192 -1.81 -4.54 -12.88
N ALA A 193 -2.48 -5.53 -12.29
CA ALA A 193 -2.51 -6.89 -12.81
C ALA A 193 -2.99 -6.94 -14.26
N ARG A 194 -4.07 -6.19 -14.59
CA ARG A 194 -4.56 -6.05 -15.97
C ARG A 194 -3.54 -5.38 -16.89
N THR A 195 -2.92 -4.29 -16.42
CA THR A 195 -1.93 -3.53 -17.21
C THR A 195 -0.68 -4.36 -17.51
N MET A 196 -0.24 -5.13 -16.53
CA MET A 196 0.93 -6.01 -16.67
C MET A 196 0.62 -7.36 -17.30
N ALA A 197 -0.68 -7.67 -17.53
CA ALA A 197 -1.18 -8.96 -18.01
C ALA A 197 -0.73 -10.13 -17.09
N ILE A 198 -0.79 -9.93 -15.79
CA ILE A 198 -0.44 -10.91 -14.75
C ILE A 198 -1.72 -11.51 -14.16
N PRO A 199 -1.87 -12.86 -14.09
CA PRO A 199 -3.01 -13.49 -13.43
C PRO A 199 -3.21 -12.96 -12.02
N ALA A 200 -4.45 -12.64 -11.63
CA ALA A 200 -4.71 -12.11 -10.31
C ALA A 200 -6.09 -12.53 -9.77
N LEU A 201 -6.12 -12.84 -8.48
CA LEU A 201 -7.31 -13.11 -7.70
C LEU A 201 -7.39 -12.13 -6.53
N ILE A 202 -8.59 -11.67 -6.22
CA ILE A 202 -8.90 -10.80 -5.08
C ILE A 202 -10.02 -11.41 -4.24
N GLY A 203 -10.13 -11.00 -2.96
CA GLY A 203 -11.19 -11.47 -2.08
C GLY A 203 -11.03 -12.94 -1.67
N THR A 204 -9.80 -13.41 -1.49
CA THR A 204 -9.49 -14.76 -1.01
C THR A 204 -9.50 -14.81 0.52
N GLU A 205 -10.62 -14.48 1.16
CA GLU A 205 -10.74 -14.20 2.60
C GLU A 205 -10.25 -15.32 3.52
N GLU A 206 -10.28 -16.58 3.07
CA GLU A 206 -9.83 -17.72 3.86
C GLU A 206 -8.34 -18.03 3.72
N LEU A 207 -7.63 -17.33 2.84
CA LEU A 207 -6.20 -17.57 2.60
C LEU A 207 -5.36 -17.01 3.77
N PRO A 208 -4.60 -17.84 4.49
CA PRO A 208 -3.77 -17.33 5.58
C PRO A 208 -2.57 -16.53 5.05
N LEU A 209 -2.22 -15.46 5.77
CA LEU A 209 -1.08 -14.59 5.46
C LEU A 209 0.09 -14.84 6.43
N ASP A 210 0.44 -16.09 6.62
CA ASP A 210 1.46 -16.51 7.58
C ASP A 210 2.45 -17.53 6.97
N ASP A 211 3.35 -18.04 7.80
CA ASP A 211 4.37 -19.01 7.39
C ASP A 211 3.78 -20.37 6.98
N THR A 212 2.47 -20.58 7.20
CA THR A 212 1.84 -21.85 6.81
C THR A 212 1.69 -21.99 5.30
N VAL A 213 1.68 -20.88 4.56
CA VAL A 213 1.61 -20.88 3.09
C VAL A 213 2.86 -20.32 2.42
N ASP A 214 3.65 -19.51 3.11
CA ASP A 214 4.86 -18.90 2.58
C ASP A 214 5.87 -19.95 2.09
N GLY A 215 6.46 -19.73 0.93
CA GLY A 215 7.40 -20.64 0.26
C GLY A 215 6.79 -21.91 -0.32
N LYS A 216 5.48 -22.17 -0.15
CA LYS A 216 4.82 -23.36 -0.72
C LYS A 216 4.54 -23.19 -2.20
N LEU A 217 4.59 -24.31 -2.93
CA LEU A 217 4.18 -24.35 -4.32
C LEU A 217 2.67 -24.25 -4.45
N ALA A 218 2.21 -23.32 -5.30
CA ALA A 218 0.80 -23.11 -5.58
C ALA A 218 0.51 -23.00 -7.07
N VAL A 219 -0.76 -23.19 -7.40
CA VAL A 219 -1.33 -22.91 -8.71
C VAL A 219 -2.42 -21.86 -8.52
N VAL A 220 -2.31 -20.78 -9.27
CA VAL A 220 -3.36 -19.76 -9.37
C VAL A 220 -4.08 -19.93 -10.69
N ASP A 221 -5.38 -20.19 -10.64
CA ASP A 221 -6.25 -20.31 -11.80
C ASP A 221 -7.15 -19.08 -11.88
N GLY A 222 -6.71 -18.06 -12.60
CA GLY A 222 -7.48 -16.87 -12.88
C GLY A 222 -8.52 -17.03 -13.99
N LEU A 223 -8.58 -18.18 -14.69
CA LEU A 223 -9.57 -18.43 -15.74
C LEU A 223 -10.92 -18.89 -15.16
N ASN A 224 -10.86 -19.65 -14.06
CA ASN A 224 -12.02 -20.26 -13.42
C ASN A 224 -12.38 -19.59 -12.08
N GLY A 225 -11.89 -18.39 -11.83
CA GLY A 225 -12.30 -17.58 -10.68
C GLY A 225 -13.81 -17.32 -10.73
N LYS A 226 -14.59 -18.39 -10.72
CA LYS A 226 -16.03 -18.38 -10.75
C LYS A 226 -16.58 -18.21 -9.36
N GLU A 227 -17.49 -17.25 -9.29
CA GLU A 227 -18.65 -17.36 -8.42
C GLU A 227 -19.37 -18.69 -8.71
N GLU A 228 -19.48 -19.59 -7.76
CA GLU A 228 -20.61 -20.43 -7.50
C GLU A 228 -21.11 -20.12 -6.11
#